data_b3bb3ed851edf200d10e93acd42ced94
#
_entry.id   b3bb3ed851edf200d10e93acd42ced94
#
_cell.length_a   1.000
_cell.length_b   1.000
_cell.length_c   1.000
_cell.angle_alpha   90.00
_cell.angle_beta   90.00
_cell.angle_gamma   90.00
#
_symmetry.space_group_name_H-M   'P 1'
#
loop_
_entity.id
_entity.type
_entity.pdbx_description
1 polymer ?
#
loop_
_entity_poly.entity_id
_entity_poly.type
_entity_poly.pdbx_seq_one_letter_code
_entity_poly.pdbx_strand_id
1 'polypeptide(L)'
;MASESELIAALSAIFSSAPSAGEVVGIGDDGAVVSASGLQVLCADMAVEGVHFNRKWSSLYEIGGKITAANLADVYAMGGEPEHLLVSAGLTSDFGVAEVEELAQGIRDEASLCGAYVVGGDLSSSKELVIAISVVGSIKEGKKPIRRSCAKVGDHIYISGLPGLSALGLELIKDGCESGYPIAVKQHKKPILDYSKAQSLVGKNISSLIDTSDGLYTDAGHIAEASHAGMVLDADLIKKIPGFDELENNASELEIEVWDLVFGGGEDHRFLCTSPDDLSALGFYRIGDVVKGSEVTVKGASPTKKGWSHRFKNS
;
A
#
# COMPACT_ATOMS: atom_id res chain seq x y z
N MET A 1 7.17 3.66 -33.67
CA MET A 1 6.79 4.28 -32.38
C MET A 1 5.30 4.56 -32.45
N ALA A 2 4.56 4.13 -31.46
CA ALA A 2 3.14 4.46 -31.36
C ALA A 2 2.97 5.98 -31.16
N SER A 3 1.93 6.55 -31.72
CA SER A 3 1.56 7.94 -31.48
C SER A 3 0.85 8.06 -30.13
N GLU A 4 0.85 9.25 -29.54
CA GLU A 4 0.14 9.55 -28.31
C GLU A 4 -1.36 9.16 -28.41
N SER A 5 -2.00 9.47 -29.56
CA SER A 5 -3.39 9.12 -29.78
C SER A 5 -3.65 7.61 -29.84
N GLU A 6 -2.71 6.80 -30.33
CA GLU A 6 -2.82 5.32 -30.28
C GLU A 6 -2.70 4.81 -28.83
N LEU A 7 -1.81 5.39 -28.03
CA LEU A 7 -1.68 5.03 -26.61
C LEU A 7 -2.92 5.40 -25.80
N ILE A 8 -3.44 6.62 -26.01
CA ILE A 8 -4.69 7.07 -25.36
C ILE A 8 -5.87 6.18 -25.75
N ALA A 9 -5.98 5.79 -27.03
CA ALA A 9 -7.03 4.90 -27.49
C ALA A 9 -6.96 3.51 -26.81
N ALA A 10 -5.75 2.96 -26.66
CA ALA A 10 -5.54 1.68 -25.96
C ALA A 10 -5.94 1.78 -24.49
N LEU A 11 -5.50 2.82 -23.78
CA LEU A 11 -5.88 3.08 -22.38
C LEU A 11 -7.39 3.23 -22.23
N SER A 12 -8.02 4.03 -23.10
CA SER A 12 -9.47 4.24 -23.07
C SER A 12 -10.24 2.95 -23.25
N ALA A 13 -9.79 2.06 -24.15
CA ALA A 13 -10.42 0.75 -24.37
C ALA A 13 -10.39 -0.13 -23.12
N ILE A 14 -9.31 -0.07 -22.33
CA ILE A 14 -9.15 -0.86 -21.11
C ILE A 14 -9.99 -0.26 -19.97
N PHE A 15 -9.86 1.04 -19.73
CA PHE A 15 -10.49 1.67 -18.57
C PHE A 15 -11.99 1.92 -18.74
N SER A 16 -12.49 2.15 -19.96
CA SER A 16 -13.93 2.34 -20.23
C SER A 16 -14.72 1.03 -20.38
N SER A 17 -14.10 -0.11 -20.13
CA SER A 17 -14.77 -1.42 -20.26
C SER A 17 -15.91 -1.62 -19.24
N ALA A 18 -15.96 -0.85 -18.17
CA ALA A 18 -17.07 -0.80 -17.23
C ALA A 18 -17.22 0.63 -16.70
N PRO A 19 -18.34 1.34 -16.99
CA PRO A 19 -18.56 2.67 -16.45
C PRO A 19 -18.65 2.64 -14.93
N SER A 20 -18.02 3.58 -14.27
CA SER A 20 -18.05 3.69 -12.81
C SER A 20 -19.43 4.15 -12.32
N ALA A 21 -19.84 3.66 -11.16
CA ALA A 21 -21.02 4.18 -10.49
C ALA A 21 -20.73 5.67 -10.14
N GLY A 22 -21.58 6.57 -10.67
CA GLY A 22 -21.43 8.01 -10.43
C GLY A 22 -20.58 8.77 -11.45
N GLU A 23 -20.01 8.09 -12.46
CA GLU A 23 -19.36 8.78 -13.57
C GLU A 23 -20.41 9.50 -14.46
N VAL A 24 -20.16 10.79 -14.72
CA VAL A 24 -20.99 11.65 -15.56
C VAL A 24 -20.26 11.98 -16.86
N VAL A 25 -18.95 12.26 -16.77
CA VAL A 25 -18.04 12.41 -17.90
C VAL A 25 -16.75 11.65 -17.56
N GLY A 26 -16.37 10.71 -18.39
CA GLY A 26 -15.17 9.90 -18.21
C GLY A 26 -14.03 10.33 -19.12
N ILE A 27 -13.20 9.34 -19.52
CA ILE A 27 -12.02 9.55 -20.37
C ILE A 27 -12.42 10.09 -21.75
N GLY A 28 -11.72 11.14 -22.22
CA GLY A 28 -11.88 11.71 -23.56
C GLY A 28 -12.30 13.17 -23.61
N ASP A 29 -12.51 13.80 -22.47
CA ASP A 29 -12.73 15.25 -22.33
C ASP A 29 -11.60 15.88 -21.49
N ASP A 30 -11.59 17.21 -21.32
CA ASP A 30 -10.57 17.94 -20.55
C ASP A 30 -10.47 17.52 -19.08
N GLY A 31 -11.51 16.85 -18.56
CA GLY A 31 -11.53 16.29 -17.22
C GLY A 31 -12.68 15.34 -16.98
N ALA A 32 -12.54 14.46 -16.00
CA ALA A 32 -13.61 13.59 -15.56
C ALA A 32 -14.59 14.35 -14.65
N VAL A 33 -15.90 14.08 -14.81
CA VAL A 33 -16.95 14.58 -13.92
C VAL A 33 -17.58 13.40 -13.20
N VAL A 34 -17.50 13.39 -11.87
CA VAL A 34 -18.05 12.34 -11.03
C VAL A 34 -19.04 12.91 -10.03
N SER A 35 -20.05 12.12 -9.70
CA SER A 35 -20.99 12.44 -8.62
C SER A 35 -20.34 12.11 -7.29
N ALA A 36 -20.27 13.06 -6.37
CA ALA A 36 -19.72 12.87 -5.03
C ALA A 36 -20.73 13.27 -3.96
N SER A 37 -20.77 12.53 -2.86
CA SER A 37 -21.61 12.83 -1.70
C SER A 37 -20.82 12.63 -0.40
N GLY A 38 -21.11 13.47 0.62
CA GLY A 38 -20.49 13.33 1.93
C GLY A 38 -19.01 13.74 1.96
N LEU A 39 -18.25 13.14 2.89
CA LEU A 39 -16.81 13.40 3.05
C LEU A 39 -16.04 12.60 2.02
N GLN A 40 -15.10 13.26 1.34
CA GLN A 40 -14.19 12.64 0.39
C GLN A 40 -12.82 12.41 1.02
N VAL A 41 -12.18 11.29 0.68
CA VAL A 41 -10.77 11.01 0.94
C VAL A 41 -10.01 11.18 -0.36
N LEU A 42 -8.92 11.92 -0.32
CA LEU A 42 -8.08 12.21 -1.47
C LEU A 42 -6.64 11.85 -1.11
N CYS A 43 -6.01 11.02 -1.91
CA CYS A 43 -4.58 10.72 -1.79
C CYS A 43 -3.93 10.73 -3.18
N ALA A 44 -2.61 10.79 -3.21
CA ALA A 44 -1.82 10.66 -4.42
C ALA A 44 -0.41 10.20 -4.09
N ASP A 45 0.02 9.14 -4.76
CA ASP A 45 1.40 8.66 -4.73
C ASP A 45 2.01 8.62 -6.12
N MET A 46 3.32 8.75 -6.15
CA MET A 46 4.12 8.68 -7.35
C MET A 46 5.21 7.61 -7.21
N ALA A 47 5.32 6.74 -8.20
CA ALA A 47 6.37 5.75 -8.30
C ALA A 47 7.29 6.03 -9.48
N VAL A 48 8.60 5.86 -9.25
CA VAL A 48 9.66 6.10 -10.23
C VAL A 48 10.47 4.83 -10.40
N GLU A 49 10.74 4.44 -11.64
CA GLU A 49 11.60 3.29 -11.96
C GLU A 49 13.00 3.47 -11.37
N GLY A 50 13.56 2.41 -10.82
CA GLY A 50 14.84 2.40 -10.12
C GLY A 50 14.78 2.88 -8.67
N VAL A 51 13.65 3.43 -8.22
CA VAL A 51 13.42 3.84 -6.82
C VAL A 51 12.37 2.93 -6.16
N HIS A 52 11.16 2.83 -6.73
CA HIS A 52 10.03 2.12 -6.14
C HIS A 52 9.77 0.77 -6.83
N PHE A 53 10.22 0.60 -8.06
CA PHE A 53 10.09 -0.63 -8.83
C PHE A 53 11.22 -0.76 -9.86
N ASN A 54 11.36 -1.96 -10.44
CA ASN A 54 12.32 -2.22 -11.51
C ASN A 54 11.71 -3.20 -12.53
N ARG A 55 11.63 -2.79 -13.80
CA ARG A 55 11.11 -3.62 -14.90
C ARG A 55 11.91 -4.91 -15.18
N LYS A 56 13.12 -5.05 -14.59
CA LYS A 56 13.88 -6.31 -14.65
C LYS A 56 13.34 -7.37 -13.69
N TRP A 57 12.58 -6.95 -12.67
CA TRP A 57 12.08 -7.81 -11.61
C TRP A 57 10.58 -8.04 -11.68
N SER A 58 9.84 -7.06 -12.20
CA SER A 58 8.38 -7.06 -12.26
C SER A 58 7.90 -6.77 -13.66
N SER A 59 6.85 -7.44 -14.11
CA SER A 59 6.10 -7.11 -15.33
C SER A 59 5.38 -5.76 -15.19
N LEU A 60 4.98 -5.17 -16.28
CA LEU A 60 4.20 -3.92 -16.26
C LEU A 60 2.84 -4.13 -15.60
N TYR A 61 2.24 -5.31 -15.76
CA TYR A 61 1.03 -5.70 -15.04
C TYR A 61 1.23 -5.68 -13.51
N GLU A 62 2.31 -6.28 -13.01
CA GLU A 62 2.63 -6.29 -11.59
C GLU A 62 2.91 -4.87 -11.07
N ILE A 63 3.64 -4.06 -11.84
CA ILE A 63 3.93 -2.66 -11.50
C ILE A 63 2.64 -1.84 -11.41
N GLY A 64 1.75 -1.95 -12.40
CA GLY A 64 0.46 -1.28 -12.38
C GLY A 64 -0.37 -1.66 -11.16
N GLY A 65 -0.45 -2.96 -10.84
CA GLY A 65 -1.14 -3.44 -9.65
C GLY A 65 -0.51 -2.97 -8.35
N LYS A 66 0.84 -2.98 -8.25
CA LYS A 66 1.59 -2.53 -7.06
C LYS A 66 1.27 -1.08 -6.71
N ILE A 67 1.39 -0.18 -7.67
CA ILE A 67 1.20 1.26 -7.43
C ILE A 67 -0.27 1.55 -7.11
N THR A 68 -1.20 0.84 -7.76
CA THR A 68 -2.61 0.97 -7.46
C THR A 68 -2.91 0.51 -6.04
N ALA A 69 -2.41 -0.67 -5.64
CA ALA A 69 -2.61 -1.21 -4.30
C ALA A 69 -2.12 -0.25 -3.20
N ALA A 70 -0.94 0.37 -3.37
CA ALA A 70 -0.40 1.36 -2.43
C ALA A 70 -1.37 2.52 -2.22
N ASN A 71 -1.84 3.13 -3.32
CA ASN A 71 -2.79 4.26 -3.26
C ASN A 71 -4.16 3.87 -2.67
N LEU A 72 -4.65 2.66 -2.97
CA LEU A 72 -5.90 2.17 -2.38
C LEU A 72 -5.76 1.95 -0.87
N ALA A 73 -4.58 1.49 -0.41
CA ALA A 73 -4.29 1.31 1.02
C ALA A 73 -4.46 2.60 1.81
N ASP A 74 -4.02 3.74 1.27
CA ASP A 74 -4.18 5.06 1.91
C ASP A 74 -5.63 5.42 2.16
N VAL A 75 -6.50 5.20 1.17
CA VAL A 75 -7.93 5.48 1.32
C VAL A 75 -8.55 4.60 2.40
N TYR A 76 -8.21 3.31 2.40
CA TYR A 76 -8.68 2.39 3.43
C TYR A 76 -8.11 2.70 4.81
N ALA A 77 -6.87 3.17 4.90
CA ALA A 77 -6.25 3.62 6.15
C ALA A 77 -6.95 4.82 6.77
N MET A 78 -7.69 5.60 5.95
CA MET A 78 -8.57 6.68 6.44
C MET A 78 -10.00 6.20 6.76
N GLY A 79 -10.29 4.91 6.63
CA GLY A 79 -11.64 4.36 6.79
C GLY A 79 -12.57 4.70 5.64
N GLY A 80 -12.01 5.07 4.48
CA GLY A 80 -12.72 5.35 3.24
C GLY A 80 -12.89 4.12 2.35
N GLU A 81 -13.71 4.27 1.33
CA GLU A 81 -13.89 3.32 0.22
C GLU A 81 -13.41 4.02 -1.06
N PRO A 82 -12.40 3.48 -1.78
CA PRO A 82 -11.93 4.04 -3.05
C PRO A 82 -13.04 3.99 -4.11
N GLU A 83 -13.14 5.03 -4.94
CA GLU A 83 -14.17 5.12 -5.98
C GLU A 83 -13.56 5.42 -7.36
N HIS A 84 -12.70 6.45 -7.46
CA HIS A 84 -12.19 6.93 -8.73
C HIS A 84 -10.68 7.14 -8.69
N LEU A 85 -10.01 6.82 -9.79
CA LEU A 85 -8.58 7.01 -9.97
C LEU A 85 -8.29 7.92 -11.16
N LEU A 86 -7.29 8.79 -11.00
CA LEU A 86 -6.62 9.50 -12.07
C LEU A 86 -5.19 8.99 -12.18
N VAL A 87 -4.76 8.63 -13.39
CA VAL A 87 -3.44 8.05 -13.65
C VAL A 87 -2.64 8.98 -14.56
N SER A 88 -1.54 9.55 -14.05
CA SER A 88 -0.59 10.30 -14.84
C SER A 88 0.68 9.48 -15.04
N ALA A 89 1.15 9.33 -16.28
CA ALA A 89 2.33 8.54 -16.59
C ALA A 89 3.32 9.27 -17.47
N GLY A 90 4.58 9.30 -17.05
CA GLY A 90 5.73 9.66 -17.87
C GLY A 90 6.32 8.40 -18.47
N LEU A 91 6.13 8.20 -19.78
CA LEU A 91 6.52 7.00 -20.51
C LEU A 91 7.88 7.16 -21.17
N THR A 92 8.69 6.11 -21.16
CA THR A 92 9.98 6.06 -21.87
C THR A 92 9.78 5.74 -23.35
N SER A 93 10.79 6.02 -24.17
CA SER A 93 10.70 5.89 -25.64
C SER A 93 10.54 4.44 -26.15
N ASP A 94 10.68 3.46 -25.29
CA ASP A 94 10.47 2.03 -25.58
C ASP A 94 9.03 1.56 -25.33
N PHE A 95 8.15 2.45 -24.83
CA PHE A 95 6.74 2.13 -24.68
C PHE A 95 5.99 2.19 -26.00
N GLY A 96 5.31 1.10 -26.32
CA GLY A 96 4.31 0.99 -27.37
C GLY A 96 2.93 0.68 -26.79
N VAL A 97 2.01 0.30 -27.66
CA VAL A 97 0.63 -0.03 -27.27
C VAL A 97 0.59 -1.22 -26.30
N ALA A 98 1.36 -2.27 -26.57
CA ALA A 98 1.36 -3.48 -25.75
C ALA A 98 1.83 -3.23 -24.30
N GLU A 99 2.88 -2.42 -24.14
CA GLU A 99 3.41 -2.06 -22.82
C GLU A 99 2.40 -1.21 -22.01
N VAL A 100 1.74 -0.28 -22.69
CA VAL A 100 0.70 0.56 -22.06
C VAL A 100 -0.51 -0.27 -21.69
N GLU A 101 -0.95 -1.20 -22.55
CA GLU A 101 -2.06 -2.12 -22.25
C GLU A 101 -1.76 -3.02 -21.04
N GLU A 102 -0.56 -3.59 -20.96
CA GLU A 102 -0.15 -4.44 -19.84
C GLU A 102 -0.16 -3.66 -18.50
N LEU A 103 0.40 -2.45 -18.49
CA LEU A 103 0.38 -1.56 -17.33
C LEU A 103 -1.06 -1.22 -16.91
N ALA A 104 -1.88 -0.81 -17.87
CA ALA A 104 -3.28 -0.43 -17.64
C ALA A 104 -4.13 -1.59 -17.13
N GLN A 105 -3.89 -2.81 -17.61
CA GLN A 105 -4.57 -4.01 -17.12
C GLN A 105 -4.26 -4.25 -15.64
N GLY A 106 -3.00 -4.11 -15.23
CA GLY A 106 -2.60 -4.23 -13.83
C GLY A 106 -3.29 -3.21 -12.94
N ILE A 107 -3.38 -1.96 -13.37
CA ILE A 107 -4.07 -0.87 -12.65
C ILE A 107 -5.57 -1.18 -12.55
N ARG A 108 -6.22 -1.50 -13.68
CA ARG A 108 -7.65 -1.81 -13.74
C ARG A 108 -8.02 -2.98 -12.84
N ASP A 109 -7.27 -4.08 -12.95
CA ASP A 109 -7.60 -5.31 -12.24
C ASP A 109 -7.46 -5.13 -10.72
N GLU A 110 -6.46 -4.37 -10.27
CA GLU A 110 -6.31 -4.06 -8.85
C GLU A 110 -7.43 -3.12 -8.36
N ALA A 111 -7.72 -2.04 -9.08
CA ALA A 111 -8.79 -1.10 -8.73
C ALA A 111 -10.16 -1.81 -8.66
N SER A 112 -10.43 -2.73 -9.57
CA SER A 112 -11.70 -3.47 -9.63
C SER A 112 -11.94 -4.39 -8.42
N LEU A 113 -10.89 -4.79 -7.68
CA LEU A 113 -11.05 -5.59 -6.45
C LEU A 113 -11.85 -4.86 -5.36
N CYS A 114 -11.86 -3.55 -5.38
CA CYS A 114 -12.65 -2.72 -4.46
C CYS A 114 -13.76 -1.91 -5.16
N GLY A 115 -14.02 -2.18 -6.44
CA GLY A 115 -15.05 -1.48 -7.21
C GLY A 115 -14.67 -0.04 -7.59
N ALA A 116 -13.39 0.29 -7.59
CA ALA A 116 -12.88 1.57 -8.04
C ALA A 116 -12.52 1.54 -9.54
N TYR A 117 -12.52 2.71 -10.19
CA TYR A 117 -12.35 2.83 -11.63
C TYR A 117 -11.40 3.97 -11.99
N VAL A 118 -10.63 3.79 -13.06
CA VAL A 118 -9.85 4.87 -13.65
C VAL A 118 -10.79 5.71 -14.52
N VAL A 119 -10.90 6.99 -14.19
CA VAL A 119 -11.81 7.94 -14.86
C VAL A 119 -11.08 8.98 -15.70
N GLY A 120 -9.76 9.05 -15.63
CA GLY A 120 -8.95 10.01 -16.37
C GLY A 120 -7.47 9.89 -16.06
N GLY A 121 -6.68 10.80 -16.63
CA GLY A 121 -5.25 10.86 -16.40
C GLY A 121 -4.54 11.71 -17.42
N ASP A 122 -3.22 11.56 -17.49
CA ASP A 122 -2.35 12.28 -18.40
C ASP A 122 -1.18 11.41 -18.87
N LEU A 123 -0.73 11.60 -20.10
CA LEU A 123 0.46 10.95 -20.65
C LEU A 123 1.49 11.97 -21.07
N SER A 124 2.73 11.73 -20.70
CA SER A 124 3.86 12.53 -21.14
C SER A 124 5.07 11.66 -21.46
N SER A 125 6.01 12.18 -22.24
CA SER A 125 7.29 11.51 -22.44
C SER A 125 8.24 11.77 -21.27
N SER A 126 9.01 10.75 -20.87
CA SER A 126 9.97 10.84 -19.78
C SER A 126 11.26 10.06 -20.09
N LYS A 127 12.32 10.32 -19.33
CA LYS A 127 13.57 9.54 -19.40
C LYS A 127 13.47 8.22 -18.62
N GLU A 128 12.63 8.19 -17.59
CA GLU A 128 12.38 7.05 -16.72
C GLU A 128 10.88 6.83 -16.65
N LEU A 129 10.43 5.59 -16.45
CA LEU A 129 9.01 5.34 -16.23
C LEU A 129 8.61 5.93 -14.88
N VAL A 130 7.66 6.86 -14.93
CA VAL A 130 7.06 7.52 -13.76
C VAL A 130 5.57 7.30 -13.81
N ILE A 131 4.97 6.88 -12.72
CA ILE A 131 3.53 6.66 -12.62
C ILE A 131 3.04 7.35 -11.36
N ALA A 132 2.08 8.26 -11.51
CA ALA A 132 1.40 8.90 -10.39
C ALA A 132 -0.09 8.53 -10.45
N ILE A 133 -0.63 8.07 -9.33
CA ILE A 133 -2.04 7.77 -9.20
C ILE A 133 -2.63 8.68 -8.12
N SER A 134 -3.73 9.34 -8.45
CA SER A 134 -4.56 10.04 -7.47
C SER A 134 -5.85 9.26 -7.28
N VAL A 135 -6.24 9.05 -6.04
CA VAL A 135 -7.47 8.33 -5.70
C VAL A 135 -8.44 9.27 -4.99
N VAL A 136 -9.68 9.21 -5.42
CA VAL A 136 -10.83 9.79 -4.75
C VAL A 136 -11.65 8.66 -4.17
N GLY A 137 -11.88 8.70 -2.87
CA GLY A 137 -12.75 7.77 -2.17
C GLY A 137 -13.73 8.51 -1.28
N SER A 138 -14.69 7.82 -0.70
CA SER A 138 -15.70 8.40 0.17
C SER A 138 -15.71 7.76 1.56
N ILE A 139 -16.09 8.57 2.56
CA ILE A 139 -16.41 8.08 3.90
C ILE A 139 -17.89 7.78 3.95
N LYS A 140 -18.23 6.56 4.34
CA LYS A 140 -19.61 6.09 4.47
C LYS A 140 -20.45 7.05 5.32
N GLU A 141 -21.67 7.33 4.87
CA GLU A 141 -22.56 8.27 5.53
C GLU A 141 -22.71 7.97 7.03
N GLY A 142 -22.64 9.01 7.86
CA GLY A 142 -22.70 8.91 9.32
C GLY A 142 -21.41 8.36 9.97
N LYS A 143 -20.37 8.06 9.20
CA LYS A 143 -19.07 7.65 9.74
C LYS A 143 -18.08 8.82 9.74
N LYS A 144 -17.02 8.68 10.53
CA LYS A 144 -15.92 9.64 10.61
C LYS A 144 -14.67 9.03 10.04
N PRO A 145 -13.74 9.83 9.47
CA PRO A 145 -12.45 9.33 9.06
C PRO A 145 -11.67 8.77 10.26
N ILE A 146 -11.00 7.67 10.06
CA ILE A 146 -10.05 7.13 11.02
C ILE A 146 -8.72 7.87 10.77
N ARG A 147 -7.98 8.20 11.82
CA ARG A 147 -6.75 8.99 11.72
C ARG A 147 -5.61 8.35 12.48
N ARG A 148 -4.39 8.73 12.17
CA ARG A 148 -3.17 8.35 12.92
C ARG A 148 -3.18 8.89 14.36
N SER A 149 -3.81 10.03 14.61
CA SER A 149 -3.66 10.90 15.80
C SER A 149 -4.65 10.61 16.93
N CYS A 150 -5.18 9.41 17.05
CA CYS A 150 -6.22 9.14 18.05
C CYS A 150 -5.95 7.88 18.91
N ALA A 151 -4.75 7.30 18.86
CA ALA A 151 -4.36 6.19 19.73
C ALA A 151 -4.37 6.64 21.20
N LYS A 152 -4.81 5.76 22.08
CA LYS A 152 -4.98 6.04 23.51
C LYS A 152 -4.16 5.07 24.35
N VAL A 153 -3.60 5.56 25.44
CA VAL A 153 -2.95 4.69 26.44
C VAL A 153 -3.93 3.64 26.93
N GLY A 154 -3.54 2.37 26.82
CA GLY A 154 -4.39 1.22 27.14
C GLY A 154 -5.02 0.55 25.92
N ASP A 155 -4.95 1.15 24.72
CA ASP A 155 -5.30 0.45 23.49
C ASP A 155 -4.30 -0.68 23.21
N HIS A 156 -4.77 -1.71 22.53
CA HIS A 156 -3.92 -2.73 21.94
C HIS A 156 -3.56 -2.36 20.51
N ILE A 157 -2.37 -2.78 20.05
CA ILE A 157 -1.88 -2.59 18.69
C ILE A 157 -2.15 -3.85 17.89
N TYR A 158 -2.77 -3.69 16.72
CA TYR A 158 -3.13 -4.79 15.82
C TYR A 158 -2.59 -4.56 14.41
N ILE A 159 -2.29 -5.66 13.70
CA ILE A 159 -1.90 -5.65 12.29
C ILE A 159 -2.69 -6.67 11.49
N SER A 160 -2.99 -6.36 10.22
CA SER A 160 -3.83 -7.22 9.36
C SER A 160 -3.13 -8.47 8.83
N GLY A 161 -1.80 -8.56 8.91
CA GLY A 161 -1.02 -9.70 8.41
C GLY A 161 0.46 -9.58 8.77
N LEU A 162 1.25 -10.58 8.39
CA LEU A 162 2.68 -10.64 8.67
C LEU A 162 3.43 -9.51 7.92
N PRO A 163 4.18 -8.64 8.60
CA PRO A 163 5.08 -7.68 7.98
C PRO A 163 6.43 -8.30 7.63
N GLY A 164 7.17 -7.70 6.68
CA GLY A 164 8.50 -8.13 6.25
C GLY A 164 8.51 -9.01 5.01
N LEU A 165 7.34 -9.41 4.50
CA LEU A 165 7.24 -10.25 3.31
C LEU A 165 7.74 -9.54 2.05
N SER A 166 7.37 -8.26 1.84
CA SER A 166 7.85 -7.50 0.67
C SER A 166 9.36 -7.33 0.70
N ALA A 167 9.93 -7.02 1.86
CA ALA A 167 11.38 -6.88 2.02
C ALA A 167 12.13 -8.19 1.77
N LEU A 168 11.63 -9.32 2.30
CA LEU A 168 12.19 -10.63 1.98
C LEU A 168 12.08 -10.95 0.49
N GLY A 169 10.93 -10.66 -0.13
CA GLY A 169 10.71 -10.87 -1.56
C GLY A 169 11.73 -10.12 -2.42
N LEU A 170 12.07 -8.89 -2.06
CA LEU A 170 13.11 -8.10 -2.72
C LEU A 170 14.49 -8.76 -2.61
N GLU A 171 14.85 -9.24 -1.43
CA GLU A 171 16.16 -9.89 -1.25
C GLU A 171 16.24 -11.23 -2.01
N LEU A 172 15.15 -12.03 -2.02
CA LEU A 172 15.06 -13.26 -2.84
C LEU A 172 15.20 -12.97 -4.34
N ILE A 173 14.62 -11.89 -4.83
CA ILE A 173 14.76 -11.46 -6.24
C ILE A 173 16.19 -11.06 -6.55
N LYS A 174 16.84 -10.30 -5.69
CA LYS A 174 18.24 -9.88 -5.87
C LYS A 174 19.21 -11.04 -5.87
N ASP A 175 18.95 -12.07 -5.05
CA ASP A 175 19.76 -13.28 -4.94
C ASP A 175 19.44 -14.32 -6.03
N GLY A 176 18.41 -14.12 -6.84
CA GLY A 176 17.97 -15.07 -7.87
C GLY A 176 17.24 -16.30 -7.32
N CYS A 177 16.79 -16.26 -6.09
CA CYS A 177 16.13 -17.35 -5.35
C CYS A 177 14.60 -17.20 -5.28
N GLU A 178 13.96 -16.67 -6.33
CA GLU A 178 12.52 -16.36 -6.35
C GLU A 178 11.61 -17.56 -6.04
N SER A 179 12.04 -18.78 -6.36
CA SER A 179 11.28 -20.01 -6.08
C SER A 179 11.30 -20.44 -4.61
N GLY A 180 12.19 -19.89 -3.78
CA GLY A 180 12.33 -20.26 -2.38
C GLY A 180 11.09 -19.91 -1.55
N TYR A 181 10.58 -18.70 -1.72
CA TYR A 181 9.34 -18.28 -1.04
C TYR A 181 8.47 -17.40 -1.95
N PRO A 182 7.68 -18.00 -2.86
CA PRO A 182 6.92 -17.28 -3.88
C PRO A 182 5.92 -16.25 -3.32
N ILE A 183 5.41 -16.46 -2.09
CA ILE A 183 4.49 -15.52 -1.43
C ILE A 183 5.20 -14.20 -1.13
N ALA A 184 6.44 -14.23 -0.65
CA ALA A 184 7.23 -13.03 -0.38
C ALA A 184 7.57 -12.29 -1.68
N VAL A 185 8.01 -13.02 -2.70
CA VAL A 185 8.28 -12.46 -4.04
C VAL A 185 7.04 -11.79 -4.63
N LYS A 186 5.89 -12.46 -4.55
CA LYS A 186 4.63 -11.89 -5.01
C LYS A 186 4.24 -10.64 -4.22
N GLN A 187 4.44 -10.65 -2.89
CA GLN A 187 4.15 -9.50 -2.04
C GLN A 187 4.99 -8.28 -2.44
N HIS A 188 6.27 -8.48 -2.84
CA HIS A 188 7.10 -7.39 -3.33
C HIS A 188 6.68 -6.89 -4.72
N LYS A 189 6.46 -7.82 -5.67
CA LYS A 189 6.13 -7.47 -7.07
C LYS A 189 4.75 -6.82 -7.21
N LYS A 190 3.76 -7.34 -6.47
CA LYS A 190 2.39 -6.84 -6.41
C LYS A 190 1.80 -7.15 -5.04
N PRO A 191 1.73 -6.20 -4.11
CA PRO A 191 1.23 -6.41 -2.75
C PRO A 191 -0.18 -6.99 -2.76
N ILE A 192 -0.42 -7.96 -1.89
CA ILE A 192 -1.72 -8.55 -1.66
C ILE A 192 -2.30 -7.89 -0.41
N LEU A 193 -3.27 -7.02 -0.62
CA LEU A 193 -3.99 -6.34 0.45
C LEU A 193 -5.30 -7.05 0.74
N ASP A 194 -5.65 -7.12 2.03
CA ASP A 194 -6.96 -7.60 2.44
C ASP A 194 -7.89 -6.40 2.66
N TYR A 195 -8.45 -5.89 1.56
CA TYR A 195 -9.38 -4.75 1.59
C TYR A 195 -10.61 -5.02 2.48
N SER A 196 -11.05 -6.29 2.55
CA SER A 196 -12.20 -6.67 3.38
C SER A 196 -11.92 -6.50 4.87
N LYS A 197 -10.69 -6.76 5.31
CA LYS A 197 -10.27 -6.49 6.69
C LYS A 197 -10.32 -5.00 7.00
N ALA A 198 -9.78 -4.15 6.12
CA ALA A 198 -9.84 -2.70 6.33
C ALA A 198 -11.30 -2.19 6.41
N GLN A 199 -12.15 -2.63 5.50
CA GLN A 199 -13.59 -2.31 5.53
C GLN A 199 -14.27 -2.77 6.82
N SER A 200 -13.86 -3.91 7.38
CA SER A 200 -14.43 -4.45 8.63
C SER A 200 -14.19 -3.54 9.85
N LEU A 201 -13.18 -2.66 9.78
CA LEU A 201 -12.89 -1.68 10.84
C LEU A 201 -13.86 -0.49 10.85
N VAL A 202 -14.55 -0.21 9.73
CA VAL A 202 -15.44 0.94 9.62
C VAL A 202 -16.61 0.83 10.57
N GLY A 203 -16.71 1.77 11.49
CA GLY A 203 -17.76 1.78 12.53
C GLY A 203 -17.44 0.93 13.76
N LYS A 204 -16.26 0.35 13.86
CA LYS A 204 -15.73 -0.23 15.08
C LYS A 204 -15.06 0.83 15.94
N ASN A 205 -14.70 0.47 17.16
CA ASN A 205 -14.02 1.36 18.11
C ASN A 205 -12.51 1.39 17.82
N ILE A 206 -12.15 1.89 16.64
CA ILE A 206 -10.76 2.03 16.20
C ILE A 206 -10.27 3.42 16.60
N SER A 207 -9.19 3.46 17.39
CA SER A 207 -8.59 4.72 17.82
C SER A 207 -7.69 5.32 16.76
N SER A 208 -6.81 4.51 16.13
CA SER A 208 -5.95 4.96 15.04
C SER A 208 -5.78 3.88 13.97
N LEU A 209 -5.42 4.31 12.75
CA LEU A 209 -5.18 3.42 11.62
C LEU A 209 -4.17 4.06 10.67
N ILE A 210 -3.29 3.23 10.12
CA ILE A 210 -2.33 3.53 9.05
C ILE A 210 -2.08 2.24 8.26
N ASP A 211 -1.64 2.33 7.01
CA ASP A 211 -0.98 1.20 6.33
C ASP A 211 0.53 1.18 6.61
N THR A 212 1.19 0.05 6.36
CA THR A 212 2.65 -0.08 6.56
C THR A 212 3.36 0.05 5.22
N SER A 213 3.75 1.26 4.86
CA SER A 213 4.46 1.60 3.63
C SER A 213 5.97 1.71 3.83
N ASP A 214 6.42 2.35 4.91
CA ASP A 214 7.84 2.61 5.20
C ASP A 214 8.48 1.56 6.14
N GLY A 215 7.66 0.71 6.74
CA GLY A 215 8.06 -0.33 7.68
C GLY A 215 7.40 -0.19 9.03
N LEU A 216 7.10 -1.32 9.66
CA LEU A 216 6.30 -1.38 10.88
C LEU A 216 6.78 -0.42 11.98
N TYR A 217 8.09 -0.29 12.18
CA TYR A 217 8.64 0.59 13.23
C TYR A 217 8.39 2.07 12.91
N THR A 218 8.61 2.48 11.66
CA THR A 218 8.40 3.86 11.20
C THR A 218 6.92 4.22 11.24
N ASP A 219 6.04 3.35 10.72
CA ASP A 219 4.61 3.62 10.64
C ASP A 219 3.94 3.61 12.02
N ALA A 220 4.39 2.72 12.93
CA ALA A 220 4.03 2.81 14.35
C ALA A 220 4.51 4.13 14.98
N GLY A 221 5.68 4.63 14.57
CA GLY A 221 6.21 5.93 14.97
C GLY A 221 5.31 7.09 14.57
N HIS A 222 4.76 7.05 13.36
CA HIS A 222 3.80 8.05 12.90
C HIS A 222 2.52 8.09 13.76
N ILE A 223 2.02 6.93 14.19
CA ILE A 223 0.89 6.88 15.14
C ILE A 223 1.33 7.45 16.50
N ALA A 224 2.49 7.02 17.01
CA ALA A 224 3.00 7.45 18.32
C ALA A 224 3.16 8.97 18.40
N GLU A 225 3.80 9.56 17.39
CA GLU A 225 4.01 11.00 17.27
C GLU A 225 2.68 11.76 17.17
N ALA A 226 1.82 11.36 16.23
CA ALA A 226 0.55 12.02 15.98
C ALA A 226 -0.43 11.91 17.15
N SER A 227 -0.32 10.85 17.97
CA SER A 227 -1.18 10.59 19.13
C SER A 227 -0.59 11.05 20.47
N HIS A 228 0.68 11.46 20.48
CA HIS A 228 1.44 11.74 21.71
C HIS A 228 1.40 10.57 22.71
N ALA A 229 1.56 9.34 22.19
CA ALA A 229 1.48 8.11 22.96
C ALA A 229 2.61 7.15 22.56
N GLY A 230 3.21 6.46 23.51
CA GLY A 230 4.22 5.44 23.24
C GLY A 230 3.61 4.14 22.69
N MET A 231 4.34 3.44 21.83
CA MET A 231 3.96 2.14 21.29
C MET A 231 4.99 1.07 21.68
N VAL A 232 4.53 0.00 22.27
CA VAL A 232 5.37 -1.18 22.60
C VAL A 232 4.98 -2.31 21.67
N LEU A 233 5.87 -2.63 20.73
CA LEU A 233 5.71 -3.78 19.82
C LEU A 233 6.34 -5.01 20.46
N ASP A 234 5.64 -6.14 20.49
CA ASP A 234 6.06 -7.37 21.16
C ASP A 234 6.40 -8.46 20.13
N ALA A 235 7.70 -8.79 20.03
CA ALA A 235 8.20 -9.81 19.12
C ALA A 235 7.58 -11.18 19.35
N ASP A 236 7.28 -11.56 20.60
CA ASP A 236 6.66 -12.85 20.90
C ASP A 236 5.20 -12.93 20.43
N LEU A 237 4.52 -11.81 20.28
CA LEU A 237 3.21 -11.74 19.66
C LEU A 237 3.31 -11.81 18.14
N ILE A 238 4.29 -11.13 17.54
CA ILE A 238 4.52 -11.13 16.09
C ILE A 238 4.89 -12.54 15.60
N LYS A 239 5.70 -13.31 16.36
CA LYS A 239 6.02 -14.71 16.05
C LYS A 239 4.79 -15.61 15.90
N LYS A 240 3.66 -15.24 16.46
CA LYS A 240 2.42 -16.04 16.37
C LYS A 240 1.61 -15.76 15.09
N ILE A 241 2.02 -14.78 14.30
CA ILE A 241 1.36 -14.49 13.01
C ILE A 241 1.72 -15.61 12.03
N PRO A 242 0.72 -16.23 11.37
CA PRO A 242 0.98 -17.29 10.40
C PRO A 242 1.98 -16.88 9.32
N GLY A 243 2.94 -17.76 9.03
CA GLY A 243 4.00 -17.54 8.05
C GLY A 243 5.29 -16.96 8.65
N PHE A 244 5.35 -16.68 9.97
CA PHE A 244 6.56 -16.15 10.59
C PHE A 244 7.72 -17.14 10.52
N ASP A 245 7.48 -18.43 10.77
CA ASP A 245 8.53 -19.46 10.73
C ASP A 245 9.14 -19.56 9.31
N GLU A 246 8.33 -19.48 8.26
CA GLU A 246 8.80 -19.47 6.89
C GLU A 246 9.59 -18.20 6.55
N LEU A 247 9.14 -17.03 7.06
CA LEU A 247 9.88 -15.78 6.93
C LEU A 247 11.26 -15.88 7.59
N GLU A 248 11.32 -16.38 8.84
CA GLU A 248 12.56 -16.53 9.61
C GLU A 248 13.51 -17.52 8.96
N ASN A 249 13.02 -18.67 8.46
CA ASN A 249 13.83 -19.67 7.79
C ASN A 249 14.47 -19.11 6.50
N ASN A 250 13.69 -18.48 5.63
CA ASN A 250 14.20 -17.87 4.40
C ASN A 250 15.15 -16.69 4.67
N ALA A 251 14.88 -15.89 5.68
CA ALA A 251 15.80 -14.83 6.11
C ALA A 251 17.14 -15.40 6.57
N SER A 252 17.12 -16.50 7.34
CA SER A 252 18.31 -17.19 7.80
C SER A 252 19.14 -17.80 6.64
N GLU A 253 18.49 -18.36 5.63
CA GLU A 253 19.16 -18.87 4.42
C GLU A 253 19.90 -17.77 3.65
N LEU A 254 19.37 -16.53 3.68
CA LEU A 254 19.99 -15.36 3.08
C LEU A 254 20.94 -14.60 4.03
N GLU A 255 21.19 -15.13 5.22
CA GLU A 255 22.01 -14.51 6.27
C GLU A 255 21.46 -13.09 6.69
N ILE A 256 20.13 -12.91 6.67
CA ILE A 256 19.46 -11.67 7.04
C ILE A 256 18.81 -11.81 8.41
N GLU A 257 18.97 -10.79 9.26
CA GLU A 257 18.28 -10.72 10.53
C GLU A 257 16.75 -10.51 10.30
N VAL A 258 15.93 -11.48 10.69
CA VAL A 258 14.48 -11.46 10.42
C VAL A 258 13.79 -10.21 10.96
N TRP A 259 14.28 -9.69 12.09
CA TRP A 259 13.67 -8.50 12.71
C TRP A 259 13.94 -7.22 11.91
N ASP A 260 15.02 -7.18 11.12
CA ASP A 260 15.27 -6.07 10.20
C ASP A 260 14.27 -6.08 9.01
N LEU A 261 13.79 -7.27 8.61
CA LEU A 261 12.72 -7.39 7.63
C LEU A 261 11.36 -7.00 8.24
N VAL A 262 11.04 -7.50 9.43
CA VAL A 262 9.76 -7.31 10.12
C VAL A 262 9.53 -5.84 10.52
N PHE A 263 10.53 -5.20 11.08
CA PHE A 263 10.40 -3.84 11.61
C PHE A 263 10.81 -2.76 10.62
N GLY A 264 11.79 -3.04 9.76
CA GLY A 264 12.36 -2.08 8.82
C GLY A 264 11.97 -2.29 7.37
N GLY A 265 11.31 -3.40 7.04
CA GLY A 265 10.84 -3.70 5.68
C GLY A 265 9.60 -2.88 5.32
N GLY A 266 9.68 -2.13 4.23
CA GLY A 266 8.53 -1.38 3.69
C GLY A 266 7.75 -2.15 2.62
N GLU A 267 6.73 -1.49 2.07
CA GLU A 267 5.90 -1.93 0.93
C GLU A 267 5.06 -3.19 1.19
N ASP A 268 4.78 -3.54 2.45
CA ASP A 268 3.84 -4.61 2.78
C ASP A 268 2.38 -4.14 2.75
N HIS A 269 2.14 -2.85 2.97
CA HIS A 269 0.82 -2.21 3.01
C HIS A 269 -0.18 -2.95 3.92
N ARG A 270 0.31 -3.46 5.07
CA ARG A 270 -0.55 -4.04 6.10
C ARG A 270 -1.25 -2.92 6.87
N PHE A 271 -2.50 -3.16 7.26
CA PHE A 271 -3.23 -2.20 8.10
C PHE A 271 -2.81 -2.35 9.55
N LEU A 272 -2.18 -1.31 10.09
CA LEU A 272 -1.76 -1.18 11.48
C LEU A 272 -2.75 -0.27 12.21
N CYS A 273 -3.40 -0.78 13.26
CA CYS A 273 -4.40 -0.01 13.98
C CYS A 273 -4.29 -0.18 15.50
N THR A 274 -4.93 0.73 16.24
CA THR A 274 -5.07 0.64 17.69
C THR A 274 -6.54 0.62 18.09
N SER A 275 -6.86 -0.20 19.07
CA SER A 275 -8.23 -0.36 19.59
C SER A 275 -8.19 -0.85 21.03
N PRO A 276 -9.13 -0.42 21.91
CA PRO A 276 -9.34 -1.05 23.20
C PRO A 276 -10.07 -2.40 23.11
N ASP A 277 -10.71 -2.68 21.95
CA ASP A 277 -11.49 -3.90 21.72
C ASP A 277 -10.62 -4.99 21.07
N ASP A 278 -10.99 -6.26 21.26
CA ASP A 278 -10.34 -7.37 20.57
C ASP A 278 -10.78 -7.45 19.10
N LEU A 279 -9.81 -7.36 18.19
CA LEU A 279 -10.01 -7.43 16.74
C LEU A 279 -9.68 -8.78 16.11
N SER A 280 -9.38 -9.82 16.94
CA SER A 280 -8.98 -11.15 16.44
C SER A 280 -10.05 -11.79 15.56
N ALA A 281 -11.33 -11.58 15.89
CA ALA A 281 -12.46 -12.09 15.12
C ALA A 281 -12.57 -11.43 13.72
N LEU A 282 -11.91 -10.28 13.50
CA LEU A 282 -11.81 -9.60 12.19
C LEU A 282 -10.55 -10.02 11.42
N GLY A 283 -9.78 -10.98 11.95
CA GLY A 283 -8.56 -11.46 11.33
C GLY A 283 -7.33 -10.56 11.56
N PHE A 284 -7.38 -9.66 12.54
CA PHE A 284 -6.22 -8.88 12.96
C PHE A 284 -5.44 -9.60 14.07
N TYR A 285 -4.14 -9.40 14.06
CA TYR A 285 -3.21 -9.98 15.02
C TYR A 285 -2.75 -8.90 16.01
N ARG A 286 -2.93 -9.14 17.30
CA ARG A 286 -2.35 -8.26 18.33
C ARG A 286 -0.84 -8.39 18.30
N ILE A 287 -0.14 -7.23 18.25
CA ILE A 287 1.32 -7.16 18.19
C ILE A 287 1.91 -6.25 19.26
N GLY A 288 1.10 -5.68 20.16
CA GLY A 288 1.62 -4.79 21.18
C GLY A 288 0.56 -3.99 21.90
N ASP A 289 1.01 -2.95 22.61
CA ASP A 289 0.18 -2.09 23.43
C ASP A 289 0.58 -0.61 23.35
N VAL A 290 -0.41 0.27 23.46
CA VAL A 290 -0.21 1.71 23.56
C VAL A 290 0.02 2.12 25.01
N VAL A 291 1.12 2.78 25.28
CA VAL A 291 1.58 3.16 26.63
C VAL A 291 1.78 4.67 26.77
N LYS A 292 2.09 5.12 27.98
CA LYS A 292 2.54 6.50 28.19
C LYS A 292 3.91 6.70 27.55
N GLY A 293 4.10 7.83 26.90
CA GLY A 293 5.33 8.19 26.20
C GLY A 293 5.05 8.72 24.81
N SER A 294 6.06 8.76 23.94
CA SER A 294 5.95 9.22 22.54
C SER A 294 6.82 8.41 21.59
N GLU A 295 7.45 7.34 22.08
CA GLU A 295 8.43 6.56 21.32
C GLU A 295 7.90 5.16 21.02
N VAL A 296 8.42 4.58 19.95
CA VAL A 296 8.25 3.15 19.64
C VAL A 296 9.36 2.37 20.32
N THR A 297 9.00 1.34 21.04
CA THR A 297 9.93 0.37 21.63
C THR A 297 9.58 -1.03 21.19
N VAL A 298 10.60 -1.90 21.09
CA VAL A 298 10.42 -3.30 20.72
C VAL A 298 10.82 -4.16 21.91
N LYS A 299 9.93 -5.02 22.33
CA LYS A 299 10.16 -6.03 23.37
C LYS A 299 10.51 -7.37 22.71
N GLY A 300 11.57 -8.02 23.17
CA GLY A 300 11.97 -9.36 22.70
C GLY A 300 12.77 -9.40 21.40
N ALA A 301 13.07 -8.24 20.80
CA ALA A 301 13.95 -8.14 19.63
C ALA A 301 14.71 -6.81 19.62
N SER A 302 15.77 -6.74 18.81
CA SER A 302 16.62 -5.54 18.68
C SER A 302 16.89 -5.26 17.19
N PRO A 303 15.93 -4.73 16.43
CA PRO A 303 16.10 -4.45 15.02
C PRO A 303 17.17 -3.37 14.81
N THR A 304 18.03 -3.54 13.81
CA THR A 304 19.03 -2.56 13.40
C THR A 304 18.49 -1.61 12.35
N LYS A 305 17.54 -2.07 11.53
CA LYS A 305 16.81 -1.27 10.54
C LYS A 305 15.43 -0.90 11.08
N LYS A 306 15.07 0.38 10.94
CA LYS A 306 13.81 0.93 11.49
C LYS A 306 12.81 1.34 10.42
N GLY A 307 13.20 1.34 9.15
CA GLY A 307 12.34 1.71 8.03
C GLY A 307 13.10 2.43 6.93
N TRP A 308 12.36 2.81 5.91
CA TRP A 308 12.86 3.49 4.73
C TRP A 308 12.51 4.98 4.77
N SER A 309 13.31 5.82 4.12
CA SER A 309 13.01 7.23 3.91
C SER A 309 13.67 7.74 2.64
N HIS A 310 13.00 8.63 1.93
CA HIS A 310 13.57 9.34 0.81
C HIS A 310 14.80 10.18 1.23
N ARG A 311 15.89 10.01 0.51
CA ARG A 311 17.11 10.83 0.73
C ARG A 311 17.19 11.91 -0.35
N PHE A 312 16.89 13.13 0.04
CA PHE A 312 17.15 14.29 -0.79
C PHE A 312 18.60 14.73 -0.51
N LYS A 313 19.40 14.96 -1.59
CA LYS A 313 20.73 15.53 -1.42
C LYS A 313 20.58 16.91 -0.80
N ASN A 314 21.18 17.12 0.36
CA ASN A 314 21.39 18.47 0.85
C ASN A 314 22.30 19.16 -0.17
N SER A 315 21.81 20.24 -0.78
CA SER A 315 22.58 21.14 -1.69
C SER A 315 23.67 21.85 -0.92
#